data_1cb4f8623460aa0f6348612a52d37e26
#
_entry.id   1cb4f8623460aa0f6348612a52d37e26
#
_cell.length_a   1.000
_cell.length_b   1.000
_cell.length_c   1.000
_cell.angle_alpha   90.00
_cell.angle_beta   90.00
_cell.angle_gamma   90.00
#
_symmetry.space_group_name_H-M   'P 1'
#
loop_
_entity.id
_entity.type
_entity.pdbx_description
1 polymer ?
#
loop_
_entity_poly.entity_id
_entity_poly.type
_entity_poly.pdbx_seq_one_letter_code
_entity_poly.pdbx_strand_id
1 'polypeptide(L)'
;METRKLILIIIFSTSLLFLWDAWQKELYPPASQVMSGAASNSANQRHDPLPVPGDELTASASGTGIASEIEGVNPSITPNLFTIGEKIHVKTDLVVAEIDTAGGDIRQLGLLAHPSREDVNKPYELLLDKTARFQVAQSGLIGDGLPNHKTKYTVDSKNYSYELEPGQNKVVVRLLAPEVNGVQAAKIYTFHRGSYVIDVELEIVNHGDAAINPFSYFQMLRDANDPTDANTMVHSYTGPAMYTDEEKFLKIKFSDLDKNKAEYPTNSNNGWIAMLEHYFLTA
;
A
#
# COMPACT_ATOMS: atom_id res chain seq x y z
N MET A 1 -41.52 12.73 -48.03
CA MET A 1 -41.74 12.37 -46.60
C MET A 1 -40.48 11.82 -45.93
N GLU A 2 -39.56 11.25 -46.66
CA GLU A 2 -38.36 10.59 -46.18
C GLU A 2 -37.28 11.55 -45.65
N THR A 3 -37.02 12.67 -46.36
CA THR A 3 -36.00 13.65 -46.00
C THR A 3 -36.22 14.32 -44.64
N ARG A 4 -37.49 14.59 -44.26
CA ARG A 4 -37.81 15.15 -42.92
C ARG A 4 -37.50 14.17 -41.80
N LYS A 5 -37.78 12.88 -42.02
CA LYS A 5 -37.48 11.84 -41.02
C LYS A 5 -35.97 11.67 -40.87
N LEU A 6 -35.21 11.73 -41.96
CA LEU A 6 -33.76 11.61 -41.94
C LEU A 6 -33.10 12.80 -41.20
N ILE A 7 -33.59 14.01 -41.42
CA ILE A 7 -33.13 15.21 -40.71
C ILE A 7 -33.43 15.09 -39.22
N LEU A 8 -34.61 14.63 -38.82
CA LEU A 8 -34.94 14.43 -37.40
C LEU A 8 -34.08 13.36 -36.72
N ILE A 9 -33.74 12.27 -37.43
CA ILE A 9 -32.84 11.24 -36.93
C ILE A 9 -31.42 11.81 -36.71
N ILE A 10 -30.92 12.61 -37.63
CA ILE A 10 -29.59 13.25 -37.47
C ILE A 10 -29.59 14.20 -36.30
N ILE A 11 -30.59 15.06 -36.15
CA ILE A 11 -30.71 16.00 -35.03
C ILE A 11 -30.79 15.24 -33.69
N PHE A 12 -31.58 14.16 -33.65
CA PHE A 12 -31.68 13.34 -32.44
C PHE A 12 -30.37 12.66 -32.10
N SER A 13 -29.66 12.07 -33.06
CA SER A 13 -28.38 11.42 -32.87
C SER A 13 -27.29 12.40 -32.39
N THR A 14 -27.24 13.58 -32.98
CA THR A 14 -26.28 14.62 -32.55
C THR A 14 -26.62 15.15 -31.16
N SER A 15 -27.88 15.35 -30.81
CA SER A 15 -28.30 15.73 -29.47
C SER A 15 -27.93 14.68 -28.44
N LEU A 16 -28.05 13.40 -28.76
CA LEU A 16 -27.69 12.29 -27.89
C LEU A 16 -26.16 12.24 -27.64
N LEU A 17 -25.37 12.52 -28.69
CA LEU A 17 -23.90 12.63 -28.55
C LEU A 17 -23.48 13.81 -27.68
N PHE A 18 -24.11 14.97 -27.80
CA PHE A 18 -23.84 16.12 -26.93
C PHE A 18 -24.25 15.87 -25.48
N LEU A 19 -25.35 15.17 -25.24
CA LEU A 19 -25.78 14.78 -23.92
C LEU A 19 -24.79 13.80 -23.27
N TRP A 20 -24.30 12.85 -24.07
CA TRP A 20 -23.27 11.90 -23.65
C TRP A 20 -21.95 12.60 -23.31
N ASP A 21 -21.50 13.55 -24.15
CA ASP A 21 -20.28 14.34 -23.89
C ASP A 21 -20.42 15.23 -22.65
N ALA A 22 -21.57 15.86 -22.44
CA ALA A 22 -21.87 16.64 -21.25
C ALA A 22 -21.87 15.76 -19.98
N TRP A 23 -22.49 14.60 -20.06
CA TRP A 23 -22.52 13.63 -18.96
C TRP A 23 -21.13 13.07 -18.63
N GLN A 24 -20.30 12.79 -19.65
CA GLN A 24 -18.91 12.40 -19.43
C GLN A 24 -18.09 13.50 -18.76
N LYS A 25 -18.30 14.77 -19.13
CA LYS A 25 -17.60 15.92 -18.51
C LYS A 25 -18.01 16.16 -17.07
N GLU A 26 -19.23 15.82 -16.69
CA GLU A 26 -19.73 15.92 -15.31
C GLU A 26 -19.17 14.77 -14.44
N LEU A 27 -19.05 13.56 -14.99
CA LEU A 27 -18.46 12.40 -14.31
C LEU A 27 -16.92 12.43 -14.25
N TYR A 28 -16.30 13.05 -15.28
CA TYR A 28 -14.84 13.15 -15.41
C TYR A 28 -14.45 14.58 -15.80
N PRO A 29 -14.50 15.55 -14.85
CA PRO A 29 -14.08 16.92 -15.17
C PRO A 29 -12.62 16.92 -15.67
N PRO A 30 -12.32 17.62 -16.78
CA PRO A 30 -10.95 17.75 -17.25
C PRO A 30 -10.15 18.48 -16.18
N ALA A 31 -8.95 17.97 -15.87
CA ALA A 31 -8.02 18.65 -14.98
C ALA A 31 -7.81 20.09 -15.45
N SER A 32 -8.14 21.03 -14.58
CA SER A 32 -8.02 22.47 -14.87
C SER A 32 -6.58 22.81 -15.22
N GLN A 33 -6.36 23.28 -16.44
CA GLN A 33 -5.10 23.91 -16.81
C GLN A 33 -4.94 25.18 -15.98
N VAL A 34 -4.09 25.13 -14.97
CA VAL A 34 -3.68 26.30 -14.22
C VAL A 34 -2.77 27.12 -15.12
N MET A 35 -3.29 28.27 -15.58
CA MET A 35 -2.51 29.29 -16.29
C MET A 35 -1.33 29.72 -15.43
N SER A 36 -0.14 29.53 -15.99
CA SER A 36 1.10 30.14 -15.53
C SER A 36 0.97 31.66 -15.53
N GLY A 37 1.05 32.28 -14.39
CA GLY A 37 1.07 33.73 -14.26
C GLY A 37 1.63 34.19 -12.92
N ALA A 38 2.81 34.84 -13.03
CA ALA A 38 3.42 35.78 -12.09
C ALA A 38 4.21 35.23 -10.89
N ALA A 39 5.50 35.38 -11.04
CA ALA A 39 6.51 35.34 -10.01
C ALA A 39 6.20 36.25 -8.81
N SER A 40 6.37 35.72 -7.62
CA SER A 40 6.80 36.50 -6.47
C SER A 40 7.69 35.69 -5.55
N ASN A 41 8.88 36.20 -5.35
CA ASN A 41 9.90 35.71 -4.42
C ASN A 41 9.34 35.52 -3.01
N SER A 42 9.48 34.32 -2.47
CA SER A 42 9.46 34.08 -1.02
C SER A 42 10.47 33.01 -0.67
N ALA A 43 11.43 33.42 0.07
CA ALA A 43 12.39 32.72 0.93
C ALA A 43 12.44 31.20 0.87
N ASN A 44 13.60 30.75 0.42
CA ASN A 44 14.19 29.44 0.59
C ASN A 44 14.03 28.89 2.02
N GLN A 45 12.99 28.11 2.29
CA GLN A 45 13.03 27.07 3.30
C GLN A 45 13.38 25.78 2.58
N ARG A 46 14.63 25.36 2.73
CA ARG A 46 15.05 24.00 2.41
C ARG A 46 14.27 23.08 3.35
N HIS A 47 13.20 22.47 2.84
CA HIS A 47 12.69 21.26 3.46
C HIS A 47 13.69 20.16 3.11
N ASP A 48 14.45 19.71 4.12
CA ASP A 48 15.17 18.45 3.99
C ASP A 48 14.16 17.36 3.63
N PRO A 49 14.41 16.58 2.57
CA PRO A 49 13.50 15.48 2.21
C PRO A 49 13.42 14.51 3.38
N LEU A 50 12.19 14.12 3.73
CA LEU A 50 11.96 13.09 4.74
C LEU A 50 12.70 11.81 4.33
N PRO A 51 13.37 11.11 5.28
CA PRO A 51 14.06 9.87 4.98
C PRO A 51 13.07 8.84 4.42
N VAL A 52 13.44 8.18 3.30
CA VAL A 52 12.64 7.12 2.66
C VAL A 52 13.20 5.75 3.02
N PRO A 53 12.36 4.74 3.26
CA PRO A 53 12.81 3.39 3.52
C PRO A 53 13.50 2.81 2.28
N GLY A 54 14.81 2.81 2.22
CA GLY A 54 15.57 2.31 1.07
C GLY A 54 16.87 3.05 0.77
N ASP A 55 17.04 4.26 1.26
CA ASP A 55 18.26 5.06 1.01
C ASP A 55 19.54 4.53 1.73
N GLU A 56 19.42 3.53 2.60
CA GLU A 56 20.59 2.93 3.27
C GLU A 56 21.51 2.10 2.34
N LEU A 57 21.19 1.95 1.05
CA LEU A 57 22.02 1.17 0.12
C LEU A 57 23.10 1.99 -0.61
N THR A 58 23.20 3.30 -0.40
CA THR A 58 24.16 4.15 -1.14
C THR A 58 25.34 4.68 -0.32
N ALA A 59 25.45 4.37 0.96
CA ALA A 59 26.52 4.89 1.80
C ALA A 59 27.68 3.91 2.04
N SER A 60 28.09 3.10 1.09
CA SER A 60 29.38 2.37 1.13
C SER A 60 29.80 1.82 -0.22
N ALA A 61 30.22 2.71 -1.12
CA ALA A 61 31.07 2.32 -2.24
C ALA A 61 31.90 3.51 -2.73
N SER A 62 32.90 3.89 -1.95
CA SER A 62 34.10 4.55 -2.50
C SER A 62 35.10 3.48 -2.83
N GLY A 63 35.18 3.09 -4.12
CA GLY A 63 36.11 2.09 -4.62
C GLY A 63 35.96 1.84 -6.10
N THR A 64 36.62 2.70 -6.89
CA THR A 64 37.24 2.43 -8.20
C THR A 64 36.58 1.46 -9.20
N GLY A 65 35.98 2.02 -10.24
CA GLY A 65 36.02 1.62 -11.64
C GLY A 65 35.68 0.21 -12.04
N ILE A 66 34.61 0.06 -12.78
CA ILE A 66 34.54 -0.52 -14.15
C ILE A 66 33.09 -0.34 -14.63
N ALA A 67 32.94 0.41 -15.71
CA ALA A 67 31.69 0.48 -16.47
C ALA A 67 31.45 -0.90 -17.13
N SER A 68 30.31 -1.51 -16.84
CA SER A 68 29.73 -2.57 -17.65
C SER A 68 28.26 -2.26 -17.83
N GLU A 69 27.86 -2.11 -19.07
CA GLU A 69 26.49 -2.04 -19.55
C GLU A 69 25.63 -3.10 -18.87
N ILE A 70 24.57 -2.68 -18.22
CA ILE A 70 23.50 -3.58 -17.83
C ILE A 70 22.29 -3.21 -18.67
N GLU A 71 22.12 -3.99 -19.75
CA GLU A 71 20.87 -4.08 -20.50
C GLU A 71 19.69 -4.32 -19.56
N GLY A 72 18.55 -3.73 -19.95
CA GLY A 72 17.29 -3.70 -19.25
C GLY A 72 16.91 -4.97 -18.51
N VAL A 73 17.05 -4.96 -17.20
CA VAL A 73 16.46 -5.96 -16.33
C VAL A 73 15.05 -5.48 -15.99
N ASN A 74 14.08 -6.08 -16.66
CA ASN A 74 12.71 -6.14 -16.19
C ASN A 74 12.77 -6.68 -14.74
N PRO A 75 12.26 -5.99 -13.69
CA PRO A 75 12.27 -6.53 -12.36
C PRO A 75 11.25 -7.68 -12.28
N SER A 76 11.64 -8.84 -12.75
CA SER A 76 10.99 -10.07 -12.35
C SER A 76 11.22 -10.19 -10.85
N ILE A 77 10.19 -9.95 -10.05
CA ILE A 77 10.22 -10.14 -8.61
C ILE A 77 10.56 -11.61 -8.38
N THR A 78 11.82 -11.87 -8.06
CA THR A 78 12.27 -13.22 -7.72
C THR A 78 11.77 -13.59 -6.33
N PRO A 79 11.39 -14.86 -6.09
CA PRO A 79 10.75 -15.29 -4.84
C PRO A 79 11.62 -15.19 -3.57
N ASN A 80 12.80 -14.58 -3.64
CA ASN A 80 13.74 -14.40 -2.53
C ASN A 80 13.88 -12.94 -2.04
N LEU A 81 12.91 -12.07 -2.34
CA LEU A 81 12.95 -10.68 -1.88
C LEU A 81 12.85 -10.53 -0.35
N PHE A 82 12.38 -11.56 0.34
CA PHE A 82 12.16 -11.52 1.79
C PHE A 82 12.93 -12.61 2.52
N THR A 83 13.55 -12.20 3.61
CA THR A 83 13.99 -13.14 4.64
C THR A 83 12.72 -13.79 5.22
N ILE A 84 12.73 -15.11 5.35
CA ILE A 84 11.62 -15.86 5.94
C ILE A 84 11.94 -16.07 7.42
N GLY A 85 11.02 -15.65 8.28
CA GLY A 85 11.05 -15.88 9.72
C GLY A 85 10.09 -16.99 10.15
N GLU A 86 9.80 -17.01 11.44
CA GLU A 86 8.74 -17.84 12.00
C GLU A 86 7.38 -17.18 11.76
N LYS A 87 6.36 -17.99 11.54
CA LYS A 87 5.03 -17.51 11.19
C LYS A 87 4.12 -17.51 12.40
N ILE A 88 3.40 -16.43 12.58
CA ILE A 88 2.40 -16.24 13.63
C ILE A 88 1.04 -16.25 12.98
N HIS A 89 0.20 -17.18 13.41
CA HIS A 89 -1.15 -17.34 12.90
C HIS A 89 -2.14 -16.63 13.82
N VAL A 90 -2.99 -15.80 13.24
CA VAL A 90 -4.06 -15.10 13.95
C VAL A 90 -5.39 -15.44 13.29
N LYS A 91 -6.39 -15.79 14.10
CA LYS A 91 -7.75 -16.06 13.61
C LYS A 91 -8.76 -15.32 14.45
N THR A 92 -9.62 -14.56 13.78
CA THR A 92 -10.79 -13.93 14.38
C THR A 92 -12.09 -14.50 13.77
N ASP A 93 -13.19 -13.86 14.05
CA ASP A 93 -14.48 -14.16 13.42
C ASP A 93 -14.57 -13.74 11.95
N LEU A 94 -13.77 -12.74 11.51
CA LEU A 94 -13.81 -12.20 10.15
C LEU A 94 -12.54 -12.41 9.34
N VAL A 95 -11.39 -12.60 9.99
CA VAL A 95 -10.11 -12.69 9.30
C VAL A 95 -9.25 -13.84 9.80
N VAL A 96 -8.43 -14.37 8.91
CA VAL A 96 -7.28 -15.21 9.22
C VAL A 96 -6.04 -14.49 8.67
N ALA A 97 -5.03 -14.30 9.53
CA ALA A 97 -3.82 -13.59 9.16
C ALA A 97 -2.56 -14.42 9.48
N GLU A 98 -1.52 -14.20 8.71
CA GLU A 98 -0.18 -14.72 8.96
C GLU A 98 0.79 -13.54 9.04
N ILE A 99 1.48 -13.41 10.18
CA ILE A 99 2.51 -12.41 10.42
C ILE A 99 3.86 -13.15 10.40
N ASP A 100 4.82 -12.63 9.64
CA ASP A 100 6.18 -13.16 9.61
C ASP A 100 7.06 -12.42 10.62
N THR A 101 7.84 -13.12 11.43
CA THR A 101 8.76 -12.50 12.39
C THR A 101 9.92 -11.77 11.70
N ALA A 102 10.25 -12.11 10.45
CA ALA A 102 11.14 -11.29 9.64
C ALA A 102 10.35 -10.08 9.10
N GLY A 103 10.70 -8.89 9.60
CA GLY A 103 10.00 -7.64 9.35
C GLY A 103 8.80 -7.40 10.28
N GLY A 104 8.27 -8.45 10.92
CA GLY A 104 7.03 -8.35 11.67
C GLY A 104 5.87 -7.91 10.78
N ASP A 105 5.80 -8.37 9.55
CA ASP A 105 4.87 -7.90 8.53
C ASP A 105 3.70 -8.87 8.34
N ILE A 106 2.51 -8.34 8.00
CA ILE A 106 1.39 -9.20 7.61
C ILE A 106 1.62 -9.69 6.19
N ARG A 107 1.89 -11.00 6.05
CA ARG A 107 2.21 -11.64 4.77
C ARG A 107 1.00 -12.28 4.11
N GLN A 108 0.01 -12.72 4.89
CA GLN A 108 -1.24 -13.26 4.38
C GLN A 108 -2.40 -12.70 5.21
N LEU A 109 -3.50 -12.41 4.53
CA LEU A 109 -4.75 -11.99 5.14
C LEU A 109 -5.92 -12.54 4.34
N GLY A 110 -6.66 -13.45 4.90
CA GLY A 110 -7.86 -14.03 4.32
C GLY A 110 -9.13 -13.47 4.99
N LEU A 111 -10.15 -13.17 4.16
CA LEU A 111 -11.43 -12.63 4.59
C LEU A 111 -12.45 -13.76 4.70
N LEU A 112 -12.73 -14.22 5.92
CA LEU A 112 -13.55 -15.42 6.19
C LEU A 112 -15.00 -15.30 5.70
N ALA A 113 -15.57 -14.11 5.69
CA ALA A 113 -16.94 -13.88 5.19
C ALA A 113 -17.03 -13.77 3.66
N HIS A 114 -15.89 -13.80 2.97
CA HIS A 114 -15.82 -13.66 1.51
C HIS A 114 -15.09 -14.86 0.91
N PRO A 115 -15.79 -15.74 0.19
CA PRO A 115 -15.16 -16.90 -0.43
C PRO A 115 -14.27 -16.51 -1.62
N SER A 116 -13.22 -17.26 -1.83
CA SER A 116 -12.41 -17.16 -3.06
C SER A 116 -13.26 -17.59 -4.27
N ARG A 117 -12.99 -16.98 -5.42
CA ARG A 117 -13.62 -17.38 -6.68
C ARG A 117 -13.13 -18.73 -7.21
N GLU A 118 -11.85 -19.04 -6.95
CA GLU A 118 -11.23 -20.29 -7.40
C GLU A 118 -11.70 -21.48 -6.56
N ASP A 119 -11.94 -21.26 -5.27
CA ASP A 119 -12.38 -22.31 -4.34
C ASP A 119 -13.29 -21.70 -3.27
N VAL A 120 -14.58 -21.93 -3.38
CA VAL A 120 -15.60 -21.39 -2.46
C VAL A 120 -15.42 -21.83 -1.00
N ASN A 121 -14.63 -22.87 -0.76
CA ASN A 121 -14.32 -23.35 0.59
C ASN A 121 -13.14 -22.61 1.22
N LYS A 122 -12.46 -21.74 0.48
CA LYS A 122 -11.35 -20.94 0.97
C LYS A 122 -11.74 -19.47 1.07
N PRO A 123 -11.20 -18.74 2.05
CA PRO A 123 -11.41 -17.31 2.15
C PRO A 123 -10.75 -16.58 0.96
N TYR A 124 -11.28 -15.41 0.63
CA TYR A 124 -10.59 -14.50 -0.28
C TYR A 124 -9.30 -14.00 0.37
N GLU A 125 -8.16 -14.23 -0.30
CA GLU A 125 -6.85 -13.79 0.16
C GLU A 125 -6.61 -12.34 -0.29
N LEU A 126 -6.75 -11.38 0.64
CA LEU A 126 -6.53 -9.96 0.40
C LEU A 126 -5.03 -9.63 0.37
N LEU A 127 -4.27 -10.15 1.35
CA LEU A 127 -2.81 -10.10 1.35
C LEU A 127 -2.27 -11.50 1.09
N LEU A 128 -1.19 -11.57 0.31
CA LEU A 128 -0.65 -12.83 -0.16
C LEU A 128 0.84 -12.68 -0.47
N ASP A 129 1.65 -13.62 -0.01
CA ASP A 129 3.09 -13.72 -0.30
C ASP A 129 3.35 -15.00 -1.10
N LYS A 130 2.93 -14.99 -2.39
CA LYS A 130 3.14 -16.11 -3.31
C LYS A 130 3.74 -15.62 -4.62
N THR A 131 4.51 -16.47 -5.29
CA THR A 131 5.20 -16.13 -6.54
C THR A 131 4.27 -15.64 -7.67
N ALA A 132 3.04 -16.16 -7.72
CA ALA A 132 2.07 -15.81 -8.77
C ALA A 132 1.31 -14.51 -8.48
N ARG A 133 1.20 -14.12 -7.21
CA ARG A 133 0.53 -12.90 -6.75
C ARG A 133 1.16 -12.50 -5.43
N PHE A 134 1.51 -11.24 -5.35
CA PHE A 134 2.20 -10.69 -4.21
C PHE A 134 1.54 -9.38 -3.77
N GLN A 135 1.08 -9.33 -2.52
CA GLN A 135 0.61 -8.12 -1.86
C GLN A 135 0.81 -8.26 -0.36
N VAL A 136 1.64 -7.41 0.24
CA VAL A 136 1.94 -7.43 1.67
C VAL A 136 1.88 -6.04 2.26
N ALA A 137 1.58 -5.96 3.56
CA ALA A 137 1.60 -4.73 4.34
C ALA A 137 2.80 -4.76 5.28
N GLN A 138 3.64 -3.75 5.18
CA GLN A 138 4.86 -3.58 5.94
C GLN A 138 4.82 -2.29 6.73
N SER A 139 5.52 -2.27 7.86
CA SER A 139 5.66 -1.06 8.68
C SER A 139 6.97 -1.10 9.45
N GLY A 140 7.40 0.05 9.92
CA GLY A 140 8.61 0.15 10.72
C GLY A 140 8.95 1.57 11.12
N LEU A 141 10.16 1.72 11.62
CA LEU A 141 10.72 2.99 12.02
C LEU A 141 11.90 3.34 11.12
N ILE A 142 12.06 4.61 10.87
CA ILE A 142 13.22 5.20 10.21
C ILE A 142 14.02 5.93 11.26
N GLY A 143 15.30 5.66 11.31
CA GLY A 143 16.28 6.21 12.24
C GLY A 143 17.41 5.21 12.47
N ASP A 144 18.58 5.71 12.89
CA ASP A 144 19.75 4.87 13.10
C ASP A 144 19.51 3.85 14.22
N GLY A 145 19.74 2.57 13.91
CA GLY A 145 19.54 1.46 14.85
C GLY A 145 18.06 1.13 15.17
N LEU A 146 17.08 1.78 14.53
CA LEU A 146 15.66 1.50 14.76
C LEU A 146 15.14 0.34 13.90
N PRO A 147 14.17 -0.44 14.41
CA PRO A 147 13.66 -1.60 13.70
C PRO A 147 12.77 -1.23 12.51
N ASN A 148 12.95 -1.93 11.41
CA ASN A 148 12.21 -1.76 10.17
C ASN A 148 11.70 -3.11 9.62
N HIS A 149 11.19 -3.13 8.40
CA HIS A 149 10.66 -4.33 7.72
C HIS A 149 11.72 -5.41 7.40
N LYS A 150 13.01 -5.18 7.70
CA LYS A 150 14.11 -6.16 7.58
C LYS A 150 14.53 -6.72 8.94
N THR A 151 14.06 -6.11 10.03
CA THR A 151 14.42 -6.50 11.39
C THR A 151 13.78 -7.85 11.73
N LYS A 152 14.55 -8.74 12.36
CA LYS A 152 14.00 -9.98 12.90
C LYS A 152 13.42 -9.73 14.29
N TYR A 153 12.11 -9.88 14.41
CA TYR A 153 11.37 -9.77 15.66
C TYR A 153 11.26 -11.12 16.37
N THR A 154 10.97 -11.06 17.65
CA THR A 154 10.60 -12.21 18.49
C THR A 154 9.19 -12.01 19.03
N VAL A 155 8.46 -13.10 19.26
CA VAL A 155 7.12 -13.03 19.87
C VAL A 155 7.28 -12.91 21.38
N ASP A 156 6.69 -11.87 21.97
CA ASP A 156 6.79 -11.62 23.42
C ASP A 156 6.27 -12.79 24.26
N SER A 157 5.12 -13.31 23.92
CA SER A 157 4.46 -14.43 24.61
C SER A 157 5.04 -15.81 24.29
N LYS A 158 5.93 -15.92 23.29
CA LYS A 158 6.38 -17.19 22.70
C LYS A 158 5.24 -18.06 22.14
N ASN A 159 4.07 -17.47 21.94
CA ASN A 159 2.92 -18.12 21.30
C ASN A 159 2.86 -17.70 19.82
N TYR A 160 2.75 -18.65 18.93
CA TYR A 160 2.69 -18.44 17.49
C TYR A 160 1.30 -18.69 16.89
N SER A 161 0.31 -18.96 17.74
CA SER A 161 -1.08 -19.15 17.32
C SER A 161 -2.02 -18.41 18.25
N TYR A 162 -2.80 -17.50 17.69
CA TYR A 162 -3.75 -16.65 18.39
C TYR A 162 -5.13 -16.84 17.79
N GLU A 163 -6.11 -17.16 18.62
CA GLU A 163 -7.51 -17.27 18.21
C GLU A 163 -8.38 -16.37 19.10
N LEU A 164 -9.38 -15.74 18.51
CA LEU A 164 -10.34 -14.90 19.23
C LEU A 164 -11.34 -15.78 19.98
N GLU A 165 -11.12 -15.98 21.26
CA GLU A 165 -11.94 -16.81 22.12
C GLU A 165 -13.36 -16.23 22.33
N PRO A 166 -14.37 -17.09 22.65
CA PRO A 166 -15.69 -16.62 23.03
C PRO A 166 -15.63 -15.64 24.20
N GLY A 167 -16.28 -14.48 24.05
CA GLY A 167 -16.31 -13.42 25.06
C GLY A 167 -15.15 -12.42 24.99
N GLN A 168 -14.13 -12.68 24.20
CA GLN A 168 -13.09 -11.70 23.92
C GLN A 168 -13.51 -10.76 22.78
N ASN A 169 -13.13 -9.48 22.88
CA ASN A 169 -13.42 -8.47 21.87
C ASN A 169 -12.24 -8.19 20.94
N LYS A 170 -11.05 -8.64 21.30
CA LYS A 170 -9.81 -8.42 20.53
C LYS A 170 -8.77 -9.50 20.78
N VAL A 171 -7.86 -9.66 19.81
CA VAL A 171 -6.62 -10.41 19.90
C VAL A 171 -5.46 -9.45 19.73
N VAL A 172 -4.44 -9.55 20.57
CA VAL A 172 -3.25 -8.69 20.53
C VAL A 172 -2.03 -9.57 20.32
N VAL A 173 -1.23 -9.22 19.31
CA VAL A 173 0.06 -9.85 19.01
C VAL A 173 1.14 -8.81 19.22
N ARG A 174 2.07 -9.07 20.14
CA ARG A 174 3.21 -8.20 20.46
C ARG A 174 4.51 -8.83 20.00
N LEU A 175 5.24 -8.09 19.18
CA LEU A 175 6.53 -8.47 18.61
C LEU A 175 7.60 -7.54 19.15
N LEU A 176 8.69 -8.11 19.68
CA LEU A 176 9.81 -7.37 20.22
C LEU A 176 10.95 -7.33 19.20
N ALA A 177 11.45 -6.14 18.93
CA ALA A 177 12.69 -5.97 18.19
C ALA A 177 13.90 -6.23 19.10
N PRO A 178 15.07 -6.60 18.55
CA PRO A 178 16.32 -6.56 19.31
C PRO A 178 16.58 -5.15 19.88
N GLU A 179 17.04 -5.10 21.12
CA GLU A 179 17.47 -3.83 21.70
C GLU A 179 18.77 -3.35 21.05
N VAL A 180 18.81 -2.10 20.63
CA VAL A 180 19.98 -1.47 20.00
C VAL A 180 20.26 -0.13 20.68
N ASN A 181 21.48 0.09 21.15
CA ASN A 181 21.93 1.34 21.80
C ASN A 181 21.01 1.80 22.95
N GLY A 182 20.47 0.86 23.72
CA GLY A 182 19.54 1.14 24.82
C GLY A 182 18.11 1.48 24.35
N VAL A 183 17.80 1.32 23.06
CA VAL A 183 16.45 1.50 22.52
C VAL A 183 15.79 0.15 22.34
N GLN A 184 14.68 -0.07 23.05
CA GLN A 184 13.79 -1.21 22.89
C GLN A 184 12.57 -0.78 22.11
N ALA A 185 12.21 -1.53 21.07
CA ALA A 185 10.99 -1.27 20.32
C ALA A 185 10.11 -2.51 20.20
N ALA A 186 8.80 -2.28 20.12
CA ALA A 186 7.82 -3.34 19.88
C ALA A 186 6.86 -2.92 18.77
N LYS A 187 6.42 -3.91 17.98
CA LYS A 187 5.33 -3.79 17.02
C LYS A 187 4.14 -4.57 17.54
N ILE A 188 2.99 -3.92 17.63
CA ILE A 188 1.80 -4.47 18.24
C ILE A 188 0.68 -4.46 17.21
N TYR A 189 0.07 -5.62 16.96
CA TYR A 189 -1.11 -5.77 16.14
C TYR A 189 -2.32 -6.04 17.03
N THR A 190 -3.41 -5.29 16.82
CA THR A 190 -4.68 -5.54 17.49
C THR A 190 -5.76 -5.84 16.46
N PHE A 191 -6.31 -7.04 16.54
CA PHE A 191 -7.42 -7.53 15.73
C PHE A 191 -8.70 -7.47 16.55
N HIS A 192 -9.77 -6.88 16.01
CA HIS A 192 -11.02 -6.68 16.72
C HIS A 192 -12.12 -7.63 16.24
N ARG A 193 -12.98 -8.06 17.16
CA ARG A 193 -14.19 -8.82 16.84
C ARG A 193 -15.13 -7.99 15.97
N GLY A 194 -15.67 -8.59 14.91
CA GLY A 194 -16.63 -7.93 14.03
C GLY A 194 -16.05 -6.79 13.18
N SER A 195 -14.71 -6.71 13.06
CA SER A 195 -14.03 -5.65 12.31
C SER A 195 -12.94 -6.20 11.39
N TYR A 196 -12.78 -5.56 10.24
CA TYR A 196 -11.65 -5.78 9.33
C TYR A 196 -10.48 -4.81 9.60
N VAL A 197 -10.67 -3.85 10.51
CA VAL A 197 -9.60 -2.92 10.90
C VAL A 197 -8.61 -3.64 11.80
N ILE A 198 -7.34 -3.50 11.48
CA ILE A 198 -6.20 -4.01 12.25
C ILE A 198 -5.38 -2.81 12.70
N ASP A 199 -5.32 -2.58 14.00
CA ASP A 199 -4.48 -1.51 14.53
C ASP A 199 -3.02 -1.98 14.52
N VAL A 200 -2.12 -1.10 14.11
CA VAL A 200 -0.67 -1.30 14.12
C VAL A 200 -0.03 -0.21 14.95
N GLU A 201 0.58 -0.59 16.06
CA GLU A 201 1.25 0.31 16.99
C GLU A 201 2.75 0.02 17.03
N LEU A 202 3.56 1.06 17.02
CA LEU A 202 5.01 1.00 17.19
C LEU A 202 5.36 1.67 18.53
N GLU A 203 5.68 0.85 19.51
CA GLU A 203 6.08 1.30 20.84
C GLU A 203 7.60 1.40 20.91
N ILE A 204 8.12 2.47 21.51
CA ILE A 204 9.56 2.71 21.67
C ILE A 204 9.84 3.10 23.10
N VAL A 205 10.81 2.43 23.72
CA VAL A 205 11.33 2.77 25.04
C VAL A 205 12.82 3.05 24.89
N ASN A 206 13.21 4.28 25.18
CA ASN A 206 14.61 4.70 25.13
C ASN A 206 15.20 4.71 26.54
N HIS A 207 16.10 3.78 26.81
CA HIS A 207 16.88 3.67 28.03
C HIS A 207 18.30 4.26 27.86
N GLY A 208 18.66 4.69 26.64
CA GLY A 208 19.94 5.28 26.32
C GLY A 208 20.01 6.77 26.73
N ASP A 209 21.21 7.31 26.76
CA ASP A 209 21.46 8.72 27.15
C ASP A 209 21.18 9.71 26.02
N ALA A 210 21.11 9.23 24.76
CA ALA A 210 20.91 10.06 23.58
C ALA A 210 19.41 10.17 23.22
N ALA A 211 18.96 11.37 22.88
CA ALA A 211 17.63 11.58 22.32
C ALA A 211 17.55 10.97 20.92
N ILE A 212 16.42 10.35 20.61
CA ILE A 212 16.13 9.79 19.29
C ILE A 212 14.93 10.51 18.66
N ASN A 213 14.93 10.62 17.33
CA ASN A 213 13.84 11.23 16.56
C ASN A 213 13.34 10.21 15.51
N PRO A 214 12.51 9.25 15.90
CA PRO A 214 12.00 8.24 14.99
C PRO A 214 10.91 8.80 14.07
N PHE A 215 10.88 8.30 12.83
CA PHE A 215 9.73 8.43 11.95
C PHE A 215 9.10 7.06 11.73
N SER A 216 7.79 6.95 11.82
CA SER A 216 7.08 5.74 11.43
C SER A 216 6.78 5.74 9.94
N TYR A 217 6.81 4.57 9.32
CA TYR A 217 6.33 4.39 7.96
C TYR A 217 5.40 3.19 7.86
N PHE A 218 4.46 3.29 6.95
CA PHE A 218 3.58 2.21 6.52
C PHE A 218 3.65 2.13 5.01
N GLN A 219 3.83 0.93 4.48
CA GLN A 219 3.89 0.71 3.04
C GLN A 219 3.13 -0.54 2.64
N MET A 220 2.51 -0.49 1.48
CA MET A 220 1.94 -1.65 0.81
C MET A 220 2.79 -1.98 -0.40
N LEU A 221 3.27 -3.21 -0.47
CA LEU A 221 4.06 -3.69 -1.58
C LEU A 221 3.23 -4.71 -2.36
N ARG A 222 3.14 -4.51 -3.67
CA ARG A 222 2.35 -5.35 -4.57
C ARG A 222 3.06 -5.52 -5.91
N ASP A 223 2.84 -6.67 -6.57
CA ASP A 223 3.14 -6.82 -7.99
C ASP A 223 2.17 -5.99 -8.86
N ALA A 224 2.59 -5.68 -10.07
CA ALA A 224 1.79 -4.93 -11.04
C ALA A 224 0.84 -5.83 -11.85
N ASN A 225 0.74 -7.12 -11.51
CA ASN A 225 -0.11 -8.06 -12.24
C ASN A 225 -1.57 -7.79 -11.93
N ASP A 226 -2.38 -7.71 -12.96
CA ASP A 226 -3.83 -7.74 -12.78
C ASP A 226 -4.24 -9.12 -12.26
N PRO A 227 -5.21 -9.17 -11.34
CA PRO A 227 -5.81 -10.44 -10.98
C PRO A 227 -6.28 -11.16 -12.26
N THR A 228 -5.97 -12.44 -12.37
CA THR A 228 -6.24 -13.28 -13.54
C THR A 228 -7.72 -13.36 -13.95
N ASP A 229 -8.59 -12.77 -13.17
CA ASP A 229 -10.05 -12.69 -13.39
C ASP A 229 -10.52 -11.42 -14.10
N ALA A 230 -9.65 -10.69 -14.77
CA ALA A 230 -10.07 -9.57 -15.60
C ALA A 230 -11.01 -10.09 -16.72
N ASN A 231 -12.28 -10.30 -16.35
CA ASN A 231 -13.34 -10.52 -17.30
C ASN A 231 -13.31 -9.31 -18.24
N THR A 232 -12.94 -9.53 -19.48
CA THR A 232 -12.65 -8.52 -20.49
C THR A 232 -13.77 -7.52 -20.74
N MET A 233 -14.95 -7.74 -20.17
CA MET A 233 -16.12 -6.88 -20.34
C MET A 233 -16.28 -5.79 -19.26
N VAL A 234 -15.70 -5.96 -18.09
CA VAL A 234 -15.78 -4.97 -17.00
C VAL A 234 -14.37 -4.68 -16.48
N HIS A 235 -13.81 -3.57 -16.92
CA HIS A 235 -12.53 -3.11 -16.42
C HIS A 235 -12.71 -2.47 -15.05
N SER A 236 -12.38 -3.20 -14.00
CA SER A 236 -12.24 -2.62 -12.66
C SER A 236 -10.83 -2.12 -12.46
N TYR A 237 -10.71 -1.00 -11.75
CA TYR A 237 -9.40 -0.46 -11.40
C TYR A 237 -8.73 -1.35 -10.36
N THR A 238 -7.46 -1.69 -10.63
CA THR A 238 -6.56 -2.36 -9.70
C THR A 238 -5.29 -1.52 -9.60
N GLY A 239 -4.91 -1.13 -8.38
CA GLY A 239 -3.71 -0.31 -8.17
C GLY A 239 -3.79 0.63 -6.98
N PRO A 240 -2.74 1.43 -6.79
CA PRO A 240 -2.68 2.38 -5.68
C PRO A 240 -3.72 3.49 -5.82
N ALA A 241 -4.26 3.89 -4.69
CA ALA A 241 -5.11 5.06 -4.56
C ALA A 241 -4.76 5.82 -3.29
N MET A 242 -5.05 7.08 -3.26
CA MET A 242 -4.89 7.92 -2.08
C MET A 242 -6.01 8.94 -1.98
N TYR A 243 -6.18 9.46 -0.80
CA TYR A 243 -7.08 10.55 -0.51
C TYR A 243 -6.36 11.56 0.35
N THR A 244 -6.50 12.82 0.02
CA THR A 244 -6.15 13.96 0.88
C THR A 244 -7.30 14.95 0.84
N ASP A 245 -7.37 15.87 1.81
CA ASP A 245 -8.41 16.90 1.79
C ASP A 245 -8.26 17.89 0.62
N GLU A 246 -7.06 18.02 0.08
CA GLU A 246 -6.77 18.91 -1.05
C GLU A 246 -7.11 18.25 -2.39
N GLU A 247 -6.52 17.09 -2.67
CA GLU A 247 -6.63 16.41 -3.97
C GLU A 247 -7.81 15.44 -4.05
N LYS A 248 -8.50 15.19 -2.91
CA LYS A 248 -9.60 14.24 -2.84
C LYS A 248 -9.13 12.83 -3.23
N PHE A 249 -9.99 12.04 -3.83
CA PHE A 249 -9.70 10.67 -4.22
C PHE A 249 -8.93 10.61 -5.54
N LEU A 250 -7.69 10.12 -5.47
CA LEU A 250 -6.78 9.99 -6.60
C LEU A 250 -6.44 8.50 -6.84
N LYS A 251 -6.58 8.04 -8.07
CA LYS A 251 -6.11 6.73 -8.54
C LYS A 251 -4.78 6.89 -9.28
N ILE A 252 -3.80 6.08 -8.93
CA ILE A 252 -2.45 6.15 -9.50
C ILE A 252 -2.18 4.87 -10.30
N LYS A 253 -1.95 4.96 -11.60
CA LYS A 253 -1.71 3.80 -12.44
C LYS A 253 -0.28 3.28 -12.25
N PHE A 254 -0.10 1.97 -12.16
CA PHE A 254 1.23 1.35 -12.13
C PHE A 254 2.09 1.78 -13.33
N SER A 255 1.50 1.82 -14.52
CA SER A 255 2.21 2.27 -15.73
C SER A 255 2.74 3.70 -15.67
N ASP A 256 2.15 4.57 -14.85
CA ASP A 256 2.59 5.94 -14.67
C ASP A 256 3.68 6.01 -13.59
N LEU A 257 3.62 5.15 -12.57
CA LEU A 257 4.69 4.94 -11.59
C LEU A 257 5.96 4.43 -12.27
N ASP A 258 5.86 3.37 -13.09
CA ASP A 258 7.00 2.78 -13.82
C ASP A 258 7.71 3.79 -14.73
N LYS A 259 6.95 4.72 -15.30
CA LYS A 259 7.47 5.78 -16.18
C LYS A 259 7.89 7.04 -15.45
N ASN A 260 7.82 7.08 -14.12
CA ASN A 260 8.00 8.28 -13.30
C ASN A 260 7.14 9.47 -13.78
N LYS A 261 5.91 9.20 -14.18
CA LYS A 261 4.92 10.18 -14.65
C LYS A 261 3.71 10.32 -13.72
N ALA A 262 3.69 9.54 -12.63
CA ALA A 262 2.62 9.61 -11.66
C ALA A 262 2.68 10.94 -10.91
N GLU A 263 1.57 11.66 -10.90
CA GLU A 263 1.39 12.89 -10.14
C GLU A 263 0.57 12.58 -8.89
N TYR A 264 1.12 12.86 -7.72
CA TYR A 264 0.45 12.69 -6.44
C TYR A 264 1.06 13.63 -5.39
N PRO A 265 0.28 14.06 -4.39
CA PRO A 265 0.81 14.88 -3.29
C PRO A 265 1.86 14.09 -2.50
N THR A 266 3.01 14.70 -2.30
CA THR A 266 4.11 14.12 -1.53
C THR A 266 4.03 14.44 -0.05
N ASN A 267 3.22 15.43 0.33
CA ASN A 267 2.98 15.85 1.70
C ASN A 267 1.50 16.13 1.89
N SER A 268 0.95 15.71 3.01
CA SER A 268 -0.41 16.05 3.44
C SER A 268 -0.50 15.95 4.96
N ASN A 269 -1.32 16.80 5.57
CA ASN A 269 -1.61 16.75 7.01
C ASN A 269 -2.72 15.76 7.35
N ASN A 270 -3.38 15.20 6.35
CA ASN A 270 -4.47 14.23 6.49
C ASN A 270 -4.56 13.36 5.25
N GLY A 271 -5.33 12.29 5.35
CA GLY A 271 -5.57 11.41 4.23
C GLY A 271 -5.28 9.95 4.53
N TRP A 272 -5.35 9.15 3.49
CA TRP A 272 -5.01 7.74 3.52
C TRP A 272 -4.45 7.29 2.17
N ILE A 273 -3.69 6.21 2.19
CA ILE A 273 -3.24 5.48 1.01
C ILE A 273 -3.90 4.09 1.01
N ALA A 274 -4.21 3.57 -0.16
CA ALA A 274 -4.82 2.26 -0.31
C ALA A 274 -4.31 1.54 -1.54
N MET A 275 -4.37 0.21 -1.49
CA MET A 275 -4.29 -0.64 -2.66
C MET A 275 -5.68 -1.16 -2.98
N LEU A 276 -6.20 -0.76 -4.13
CA LEU A 276 -7.52 -1.18 -4.62
C LEU A 276 -7.39 -2.47 -5.43
N GLU A 277 -8.36 -3.34 -5.27
CA GLU A 277 -8.46 -4.58 -6.00
C GLU A 277 -9.91 -4.98 -6.21
N HIS A 278 -10.44 -4.68 -7.38
CA HIS A 278 -11.80 -4.99 -7.79
C HIS A 278 -12.86 -4.57 -6.74
N TYR A 279 -13.27 -5.47 -5.84
CA TYR A 279 -14.26 -5.21 -4.78
C TYR A 279 -13.65 -4.94 -3.41
N PHE A 280 -12.34 -5.10 -3.27
CA PHE A 280 -11.65 -4.99 -2.00
C PHE A 280 -10.59 -3.89 -2.02
N LEU A 281 -10.23 -3.44 -0.86
CA LEU A 281 -9.12 -2.52 -0.66
C LEU A 281 -8.36 -2.85 0.63
N THR A 282 -7.05 -2.54 0.60
CA THR A 282 -6.20 -2.47 1.79
C THR A 282 -5.78 -1.01 1.96
N ALA A 283 -6.03 -0.39 3.11
CA ALA A 283 -5.70 1.02 3.38
C ALA A 283 -4.92 1.13 4.69
#